data_9d7147bec9bc06f8187ddf6ee34e020c
#
_entry.id   9d7147bec9bc06f8187ddf6ee34e020c
#
_cell.length_a   1.000
_cell.length_b   1.000
_cell.length_c   1.000
_cell.angle_alpha   90.00
_cell.angle_beta   90.00
_cell.angle_gamma   90.00
#
_symmetry.space_group_name_H-M   'P 1'
#
loop_
_entity.id
_entity.type
_entity.pdbx_description
1 polymer ?
#
loop_
_entity_poly.entity_id
_entity_poly.type
_entity_poly.pdbx_seq_one_letter_code
_entity_poly.pdbx_strand_id
1 'polypeptide(L)'
;MEYKNLDALRADCLSCTRCELSKTRHNVVFGVGPEQIDVMFIGEGPGENEDLQGEPFVGAAGQFLDEMLSIIGLSRRNCYIANIVKCRPPQNRDPKPAERECCRPWLNAQIELLRPKLIVCLGRIAAMEFIDPEFRITREHGKWFEIDGTWRMAMFHPSALLRDPDKRPETFRDLKSLQKMVAQYCPNTTLED
;
A
#
# COMPACT_ATOMS: atom_id res chain seq x y z
N MET A 1 -15.39 -10.96 6.88
CA MET A 1 -16.30 -11.00 5.68
C MET A 1 -15.70 -12.02 4.74
N GLU A 2 -16.45 -13.05 4.37
CA GLU A 2 -15.95 -14.05 3.43
C GLU A 2 -16.34 -13.67 2.00
N TYR A 3 -15.36 -13.44 1.16
CA TYR A 3 -15.54 -13.18 -0.27
C TYR A 3 -14.91 -14.31 -1.08
N LYS A 4 -15.53 -14.66 -2.20
CA LYS A 4 -15.02 -15.74 -3.08
C LYS A 4 -13.79 -15.32 -3.89
N ASN A 5 -13.67 -14.04 -4.23
CA ASN A 5 -12.60 -13.46 -5.05
C ASN A 5 -12.56 -11.93 -4.88
N LEU A 6 -11.56 -11.30 -5.47
CA LEU A 6 -11.38 -9.84 -5.43
C LEU A 6 -12.50 -9.09 -6.14
N ASP A 7 -13.09 -9.63 -7.19
CA ASP A 7 -14.16 -8.94 -7.93
C ASP A 7 -15.42 -8.78 -7.06
N ALA A 8 -15.81 -9.82 -6.32
CA ALA A 8 -16.94 -9.76 -5.39
C ALA A 8 -16.66 -8.76 -4.25
N LEU A 9 -15.45 -8.79 -3.68
CA LEU A 9 -15.02 -7.83 -2.67
C LEU A 9 -15.01 -6.40 -3.21
N ARG A 10 -14.52 -6.20 -4.43
CA ARG A 10 -14.49 -4.90 -5.11
C ARG A 10 -15.87 -4.34 -5.32
N ALA A 11 -16.80 -5.14 -5.84
CA ALA A 11 -18.17 -4.71 -6.10
C ALA A 11 -18.84 -4.15 -4.83
N ASP A 12 -18.69 -4.85 -3.70
CA ASP A 12 -19.23 -4.40 -2.41
C ASP A 12 -18.50 -3.15 -1.89
N CYS A 13 -17.17 -3.12 -2.01
CA CYS A 13 -16.38 -2.00 -1.55
C CYS A 13 -16.73 -0.69 -2.29
N LEU A 14 -17.00 -0.76 -3.59
CA LEU A 14 -17.36 0.41 -4.41
C LEU A 14 -18.66 1.09 -3.92
N SER A 15 -19.57 0.36 -3.31
CA SER A 15 -20.80 0.89 -2.72
C SER A 15 -20.69 1.31 -1.25
N CYS A 16 -19.50 1.23 -0.64
CA CYS A 16 -19.31 1.43 0.80
C CYS A 16 -19.69 2.84 1.27
N THR A 17 -20.48 2.92 2.35
CA THR A 17 -20.89 4.18 3.01
C THR A 17 -20.63 4.18 4.51
N ARG A 18 -19.67 3.36 5.00
CA ARG A 18 -19.45 3.08 6.43
C ARG A 18 -18.90 4.24 7.24
N CYS A 19 -18.28 5.24 6.61
CA CYS A 19 -17.69 6.38 7.32
C CYS A 19 -17.90 7.69 6.56
N GLU A 20 -17.58 8.81 7.22
CA GLU A 20 -17.75 10.16 6.69
C GLU A 20 -17.00 10.43 5.37
N LEU A 21 -15.90 9.70 5.10
CA LEU A 21 -15.17 9.87 3.84
C LEU A 21 -16.01 9.54 2.61
N SER A 22 -17.04 8.70 2.76
CA SER A 22 -17.96 8.39 1.66
C SER A 22 -18.77 9.57 1.16
N LYS A 23 -18.94 10.63 1.99
CA LYS A 23 -19.73 11.82 1.65
C LYS A 23 -18.98 12.81 0.77
N THR A 24 -17.65 12.76 0.76
CA THR A 24 -16.78 13.74 0.09
C THR A 24 -15.93 13.17 -1.02
N ARG A 25 -15.84 11.85 -1.14
CA ARG A 25 -15.10 11.19 -2.24
C ARG A 25 -15.81 11.35 -3.58
N HIS A 26 -15.05 11.34 -4.66
CA HIS A 26 -15.56 11.13 -6.01
C HIS A 26 -15.64 9.63 -6.32
N ASN A 27 -14.55 8.90 -6.06
CA ASN A 27 -14.48 7.46 -6.28
C ASN A 27 -13.96 6.71 -5.05
N VAL A 28 -14.31 5.44 -4.95
CA VAL A 28 -13.61 4.49 -4.09
C VAL A 28 -12.34 4.05 -4.82
N VAL A 29 -11.21 4.11 -4.14
CA VAL A 29 -9.91 3.64 -4.64
C VAL A 29 -9.64 2.28 -4.02
N PHE A 30 -10.06 1.22 -4.69
CA PHE A 30 -10.03 -0.14 -4.14
C PHE A 30 -8.62 -0.69 -4.00
N GLY A 31 -7.83 -0.58 -5.05
CA GLY A 31 -6.50 -1.14 -5.20
C GLY A 31 -6.27 -1.61 -6.63
N VAL A 32 -5.02 -1.91 -7.00
CA VAL A 32 -4.62 -2.33 -8.35
C VAL A 32 -3.50 -3.35 -8.29
N GLY A 33 -3.54 -4.32 -9.19
CA GLY A 33 -2.55 -5.38 -9.35
C GLY A 33 -3.23 -6.72 -9.70
N PRO A 34 -2.45 -7.71 -10.12
CA PRO A 34 -2.96 -9.05 -10.39
C PRO A 34 -3.37 -9.77 -9.10
N GLU A 35 -4.21 -10.80 -9.21
CA GLU A 35 -4.64 -11.61 -8.06
C GLU A 35 -3.55 -12.57 -7.56
N GLN A 36 -2.71 -13.05 -8.46
CA GLN A 36 -1.59 -13.93 -8.12
C GLN A 36 -0.33 -13.09 -7.92
N ILE A 37 -0.09 -12.71 -6.68
CA ILE A 37 1.07 -11.89 -6.28
C ILE A 37 1.65 -12.39 -4.96
N ASP A 38 2.93 -12.10 -4.76
CA ASP A 38 3.59 -12.32 -3.47
C ASP A 38 3.90 -11.01 -2.75
N VAL A 39 3.86 -9.85 -3.45
CA VAL A 39 4.25 -8.54 -2.90
C VAL A 39 3.06 -7.59 -2.92
N MET A 40 2.76 -7.01 -1.75
CA MET A 40 1.71 -6.01 -1.59
C MET A 40 2.26 -4.72 -0.98
N PHE A 41 2.00 -3.59 -1.63
CA PHE A 41 2.29 -2.26 -1.11
C PHE A 41 1.04 -1.65 -0.49
N ILE A 42 1.18 -1.09 0.71
CA ILE A 42 0.07 -0.47 1.45
C ILE A 42 0.45 0.97 1.79
N GLY A 43 -0.25 1.91 1.16
CA GLY A 43 -0.17 3.33 1.49
C GLY A 43 -1.23 3.76 2.50
N GLU A 44 -1.30 5.05 2.75
CA GLU A 44 -2.20 5.64 3.75
C GLU A 44 -3.62 5.82 3.21
N GLY A 45 -3.77 6.57 2.15
CA GLY A 45 -5.08 6.90 1.56
C GLY A 45 -4.94 7.60 0.21
N PRO A 46 -6.04 7.69 -0.56
CA PRO A 46 -6.07 8.36 -1.85
C PRO A 46 -5.82 9.87 -1.72
N GLY A 47 -5.04 10.42 -2.63
CA GLY A 47 -4.97 11.84 -2.91
C GLY A 47 -6.04 12.29 -3.91
N GLU A 48 -5.93 13.52 -4.41
CA GLU A 48 -6.92 14.11 -5.33
C GLU A 48 -6.98 13.38 -6.68
N ASN A 49 -5.83 13.11 -7.28
CA ASN A 49 -5.78 12.43 -8.58
C ASN A 49 -6.31 10.99 -8.46
N GLU A 50 -6.01 10.31 -7.37
CA GLU A 50 -6.50 8.96 -7.08
C GLU A 50 -8.03 8.96 -6.91
N ASP A 51 -8.57 9.94 -6.19
CA ASP A 51 -10.02 10.10 -5.98
C ASP A 51 -10.74 10.39 -7.30
N LEU A 52 -10.16 11.19 -8.19
CA LEU A 52 -10.74 11.50 -9.49
C LEU A 52 -10.69 10.31 -10.46
N GLN A 53 -9.63 9.49 -10.41
CA GLN A 53 -9.41 8.39 -11.35
C GLN A 53 -9.88 7.02 -10.81
N GLY A 54 -10.07 6.89 -9.49
CA GLY A 54 -10.47 5.64 -8.85
C GLY A 54 -9.33 4.61 -8.74
N GLU A 55 -8.08 5.02 -8.96
CA GLU A 55 -6.90 4.15 -8.95
C GLU A 55 -5.83 4.66 -7.97
N PRO A 56 -5.15 3.77 -7.18
CA PRO A 56 -4.15 4.18 -6.21
C PRO A 56 -2.85 4.64 -6.89
N PHE A 57 -2.21 5.64 -6.29
CA PHE A 57 -0.88 6.12 -6.70
C PHE A 57 -0.79 6.51 -8.17
N VAL A 58 -1.67 7.39 -8.66
CA VAL A 58 -1.66 7.93 -10.03
C VAL A 58 -1.15 9.37 -10.11
N GLY A 59 -1.08 10.09 -8.98
CA GLY A 59 -0.48 11.42 -8.89
C GLY A 59 1.05 11.39 -8.88
N ALA A 60 1.69 12.52 -8.60
CA ALA A 60 3.16 12.66 -8.59
C ALA A 60 3.86 11.65 -7.66
N ALA A 61 3.29 11.40 -6.47
CA ALA A 61 3.81 10.39 -5.55
C ALA A 61 3.73 8.97 -6.13
N GLY A 62 2.68 8.68 -6.90
CA GLY A 62 2.48 7.40 -7.55
C GLY A 62 3.45 7.19 -8.73
N GLN A 63 3.65 8.21 -9.56
CA GLN A 63 4.65 8.15 -10.63
C GLN A 63 6.05 7.89 -10.07
N PHE A 64 6.39 8.57 -8.97
CA PHE A 64 7.66 8.34 -8.30
C PHE A 64 7.75 6.94 -7.67
N LEU A 65 6.65 6.38 -7.16
CA LEU A 65 6.61 4.99 -6.73
C LEU A 65 6.89 4.04 -7.89
N ASP A 66 6.25 4.23 -9.03
CA ASP A 66 6.46 3.40 -10.22
C ASP A 66 7.93 3.46 -10.69
N GLU A 67 8.56 4.63 -10.67
CA GLU A 67 10.00 4.79 -10.95
C GLU A 67 10.86 4.01 -9.94
N MET A 68 10.58 4.11 -8.65
CA MET A 68 11.33 3.38 -7.62
C MET A 68 11.18 1.86 -7.77
N LEU A 69 9.99 1.37 -8.06
CA LEU A 69 9.71 -0.05 -8.24
C LEU A 69 10.44 -0.60 -9.48
N SER A 70 10.48 0.16 -10.57
CA SER A 70 11.19 -0.25 -11.79
C SER A 70 12.68 -0.50 -11.58
N ILE A 71 13.33 0.21 -10.64
CA ILE A 71 14.75 0.02 -10.29
C ILE A 71 15.05 -1.42 -9.81
N ILE A 72 14.05 -2.08 -9.25
CA ILE A 72 14.18 -3.44 -8.70
C ILE A 72 13.36 -4.48 -9.45
N GLY A 73 12.85 -4.14 -10.64
CA GLY A 73 12.08 -5.05 -11.50
C GLY A 73 10.64 -5.30 -11.00
N LEU A 74 10.11 -4.43 -10.13
CA LEU A 74 8.72 -4.46 -9.73
C LEU A 74 7.89 -3.43 -10.50
N SER A 75 6.63 -3.74 -10.72
CA SER A 75 5.66 -2.87 -11.37
C SER A 75 4.24 -3.24 -10.94
N ARG A 76 3.24 -2.47 -11.38
CA ARG A 76 1.81 -2.79 -11.16
C ARG A 76 1.37 -4.11 -11.80
N ARG A 77 2.21 -4.74 -12.63
CA ARG A 77 1.94 -6.03 -13.27
C ARG A 77 2.35 -7.22 -12.42
N ASN A 78 3.25 -7.03 -11.45
CA ASN A 78 3.78 -8.11 -10.61
C ASN A 78 3.71 -7.83 -9.11
N CYS A 79 3.02 -6.76 -8.68
CA CYS A 79 2.69 -6.49 -7.29
C CYS A 79 1.28 -5.91 -7.15
N TYR A 80 0.74 -5.91 -5.95
CA TYR A 80 -0.55 -5.29 -5.64
C TYR A 80 -0.35 -4.01 -4.83
N ILE A 81 -1.06 -2.95 -5.19
CA ILE A 81 -0.96 -1.65 -4.53
C ILE A 81 -2.33 -1.24 -3.99
N ALA A 82 -2.41 -0.94 -2.70
CA ALA A 82 -3.62 -0.49 -2.04
C ALA A 82 -3.32 0.55 -0.95
N ASN A 83 -4.37 1.09 -0.34
CA ASN A 83 -4.28 2.00 0.79
C ASN A 83 -5.08 1.47 1.98
N ILE A 84 -4.75 1.94 3.20
CA ILE A 84 -5.49 1.67 4.43
C ILE A 84 -6.94 2.12 4.28
N VAL A 85 -7.16 3.38 3.85
CA VAL A 85 -8.50 3.88 3.55
C VAL A 85 -8.73 3.93 2.04
N LYS A 86 -9.96 3.57 1.64
CA LYS A 86 -10.35 3.49 0.22
C LYS A 86 -10.96 4.79 -0.33
N CYS A 87 -11.10 5.79 0.51
CA CYS A 87 -11.70 7.09 0.17
C CYS A 87 -10.76 8.21 0.57
N ARG A 88 -10.70 9.27 -0.24
CA ARG A 88 -9.86 10.45 0.01
C ARG A 88 -10.29 11.20 1.26
N PRO A 89 -9.41 11.42 2.25
CA PRO A 89 -9.67 12.34 3.33
C PRO A 89 -9.69 13.81 2.81
N PRO A 90 -10.58 14.67 3.33
CA PRO A 90 -10.63 16.07 2.92
C PRO A 90 -9.26 16.75 3.04
N GLN A 91 -8.87 17.50 1.99
CA GLN A 91 -7.59 18.22 1.91
C GLN A 91 -6.34 17.31 2.06
N ASN A 92 -6.48 16.01 1.75
CA ASN A 92 -5.42 15.00 1.89
C ASN A 92 -4.81 14.95 3.31
N ARG A 93 -5.62 15.22 4.36
CA ARG A 93 -5.18 15.03 5.74
C ARG A 93 -4.98 13.55 6.06
N ASP A 94 -4.24 13.25 7.13
CA ASP A 94 -4.19 11.89 7.66
C ASP A 94 -5.61 11.35 7.96
N PRO A 95 -5.90 10.09 7.66
CA PRO A 95 -7.19 9.49 8.02
C PRO A 95 -7.31 9.36 9.54
N LYS A 96 -8.48 9.71 10.07
CA LYS A 96 -8.76 9.58 11.51
C LYS A 96 -8.77 8.12 11.94
N PRO A 97 -8.48 7.80 13.21
CA PRO A 97 -8.55 6.42 13.72
C PRO A 97 -9.87 5.71 13.39
N ALA A 98 -11.01 6.37 13.62
CA ALA A 98 -12.32 5.82 13.31
C ALA A 98 -12.54 5.54 11.80
N GLU A 99 -11.97 6.37 10.91
CA GLU A 99 -12.05 6.16 9.46
C GLU A 99 -11.21 4.94 9.04
N ARG A 100 -10.04 4.77 9.62
CA ARG A 100 -9.17 3.60 9.40
C ARG A 100 -9.84 2.32 9.90
N GLU A 101 -10.43 2.36 11.09
CA GLU A 101 -11.13 1.22 11.68
C GLU A 101 -12.34 0.78 10.83
N CYS A 102 -13.17 1.73 10.39
CA CYS A 102 -14.28 1.44 9.48
C CYS A 102 -13.84 0.86 8.14
N CYS A 103 -12.66 1.25 7.64
CA CYS A 103 -12.14 0.82 6.34
C CYS A 103 -11.31 -0.47 6.41
N ARG A 104 -10.74 -0.80 7.57
CA ARG A 104 -9.89 -1.97 7.81
C ARG A 104 -10.45 -3.30 7.27
N PRO A 105 -11.76 -3.62 7.42
CA PRO A 105 -12.30 -4.87 6.90
C PRO A 105 -12.09 -5.09 5.40
N TRP A 106 -12.07 -4.02 4.59
CA TRP A 106 -11.81 -4.12 3.14
C TRP A 106 -10.38 -4.53 2.84
N LEU A 107 -9.42 -3.90 3.51
CA LEU A 107 -8.00 -4.22 3.32
C LEU A 107 -7.65 -5.60 3.87
N ASN A 108 -8.20 -6.00 5.02
CA ASN A 108 -8.02 -7.34 5.57
C ASN A 108 -8.53 -8.41 4.61
N ALA A 109 -9.72 -8.22 4.02
CA ALA A 109 -10.25 -9.15 3.04
C ALA A 109 -9.38 -9.21 1.76
N GLN A 110 -8.78 -8.10 1.33
CA GLN A 110 -7.80 -8.12 0.24
C GLN A 110 -6.57 -8.96 0.61
N ILE A 111 -6.01 -8.78 1.80
CA ILE A 111 -4.85 -9.56 2.29
C ILE A 111 -5.19 -11.05 2.40
N GLU A 112 -6.38 -11.39 2.91
CA GLU A 112 -6.84 -12.78 3.02
C GLU A 112 -6.99 -13.48 1.64
N LEU A 113 -7.48 -12.74 0.64
CA LEU A 113 -7.64 -13.27 -0.72
C LEU A 113 -6.30 -13.37 -1.47
N LEU A 114 -5.48 -12.34 -1.39
CA LEU A 114 -4.21 -12.24 -2.11
C LEU A 114 -3.09 -13.07 -1.46
N ARG A 115 -3.09 -13.23 -0.14
CA ARG A 115 -2.09 -13.96 0.66
C ARG A 115 -0.64 -13.56 0.32
N PRO A 116 -0.31 -12.27 0.37
CA PRO A 116 1.04 -11.81 0.03
C PRO A 116 2.09 -12.42 0.97
N LYS A 117 3.26 -12.73 0.45
CA LYS A 117 4.42 -13.14 1.25
C LYS A 117 5.11 -11.94 1.89
N LEU A 118 5.13 -10.82 1.15
CA LEU A 118 5.73 -9.57 1.59
C LEU A 118 4.68 -8.45 1.59
N ILE A 119 4.62 -7.70 2.69
CA ILE A 119 3.86 -6.44 2.80
C ILE A 119 4.85 -5.30 3.00
N VAL A 120 4.79 -4.31 2.12
CA VAL A 120 5.60 -3.08 2.20
C VAL A 120 4.71 -1.91 2.56
N CYS A 121 4.87 -1.40 3.77
CA CYS A 121 4.15 -0.25 4.29
C CYS A 121 4.79 1.05 3.77
N LEU A 122 4.05 1.85 3.02
CA LEU A 122 4.50 3.13 2.50
C LEU A 122 4.12 4.24 3.49
N GLY A 123 5.11 4.65 4.30
CA GLY A 123 4.98 5.71 5.29
C GLY A 123 4.58 5.25 6.69
N ARG A 124 4.54 6.24 7.59
CA ARG A 124 4.36 6.03 9.04
C ARG A 124 3.01 5.39 9.39
N ILE A 125 1.92 5.88 8.82
CA ILE A 125 0.57 5.41 9.20
C ILE A 125 0.38 3.95 8.84
N ALA A 126 0.83 3.52 7.64
CA ALA A 126 0.78 2.12 7.24
C ALA A 126 1.66 1.24 8.14
N ALA A 127 2.85 1.70 8.50
CA ALA A 127 3.74 0.98 9.41
C ALA A 127 3.14 0.80 10.81
N MET A 128 2.48 1.84 11.34
CA MET A 128 1.81 1.77 12.66
C MET A 128 0.62 0.81 12.67
N GLU A 129 -0.08 0.66 11.54
CA GLU A 129 -1.22 -0.28 11.43
C GLU A 129 -0.79 -1.74 11.24
N PHE A 130 0.33 -1.97 10.54
CA PHE A 130 0.70 -3.31 10.07
C PHE A 130 1.95 -3.90 10.73
N ILE A 131 2.76 -3.08 11.41
CA ILE A 131 4.00 -3.56 12.06
C ILE A 131 3.92 -3.33 13.57
N ASP A 132 3.91 -2.06 14.02
CA ASP A 132 3.90 -1.70 15.43
C ASP A 132 3.24 -0.34 15.63
N PRO A 133 2.26 -0.17 16.54
CA PRO A 133 1.62 1.12 16.84
C PRO A 133 2.60 2.24 17.20
N GLU A 134 3.78 1.91 17.77
CA GLU A 134 4.83 2.84 18.14
C GLU A 134 5.93 2.99 17.07
N PHE A 135 5.69 2.48 15.85
CA PHE A 135 6.69 2.44 14.78
C PHE A 135 7.24 3.83 14.43
N ARG A 136 8.57 3.94 14.42
CA ARG A 136 9.29 5.19 14.10
C ARG A 136 9.97 5.08 12.73
N ILE A 137 9.30 5.55 11.69
CA ILE A 137 9.75 5.43 10.31
C ILE A 137 11.20 5.90 10.09
N THR A 138 11.64 6.97 10.74
CA THR A 138 12.99 7.50 10.62
C THR A 138 14.10 6.62 11.22
N ARG A 139 13.75 5.61 12.02
CA ARG A 139 14.71 4.71 12.68
C ARG A 139 14.57 3.26 12.26
N GLU A 140 13.40 2.90 11.74
CA GLU A 140 13.02 1.50 11.57
C GLU A 140 12.65 1.14 10.12
N HIS A 141 12.65 2.14 9.21
CA HIS A 141 12.48 1.83 7.78
C HIS A 141 13.54 0.83 7.31
N GLY A 142 13.20 0.03 6.33
CA GLY A 142 14.09 -0.98 5.77
C GLY A 142 14.31 -2.24 6.63
N LYS A 143 13.83 -2.27 7.89
CA LYS A 143 13.88 -3.47 8.73
C LYS A 143 12.72 -4.40 8.40
N TRP A 144 12.99 -5.70 8.43
CA TRP A 144 12.02 -6.76 8.22
C TRP A 144 11.50 -7.32 9.53
N PHE A 145 10.18 -7.52 9.59
CA PHE A 145 9.46 -8.09 10.72
C PHE A 145 8.60 -9.26 10.21
N GLU A 146 8.74 -10.44 10.79
CA GLU A 146 7.86 -11.56 10.50
C GLU A 146 6.66 -11.51 11.45
N ILE A 147 5.47 -11.33 10.92
CA ILE A 147 4.23 -11.20 11.69
C ILE A 147 3.16 -12.08 11.02
N ASP A 148 2.63 -13.05 11.76
CA ASP A 148 1.61 -13.99 11.28
C ASP A 148 2.00 -14.71 9.98
N GLY A 149 3.28 -15.08 9.84
CA GLY A 149 3.81 -15.78 8.65
C GLY A 149 3.97 -14.91 7.41
N THR A 150 3.87 -13.58 7.55
CA THR A 150 4.08 -12.60 6.47
C THR A 150 5.23 -11.68 6.85
N TRP A 151 6.18 -11.49 5.93
CA TRP A 151 7.25 -10.51 6.11
C TRP A 151 6.76 -9.10 5.85
N ARG A 152 7.02 -8.19 6.77
CA ARG A 152 6.58 -6.80 6.68
C ARG A 152 7.77 -5.85 6.80
N MET A 153 7.79 -4.83 5.98
CA MET A 153 8.78 -3.75 6.01
C MET A 153 8.09 -2.41 5.82
N ALA A 154 8.64 -1.35 6.37
CA ALA A 154 8.22 0.01 6.06
C ALA A 154 9.29 0.75 5.27
N MET A 155 8.84 1.57 4.33
CA MET A 155 9.65 2.54 3.57
C MET A 155 9.07 3.93 3.73
N PHE A 156 9.86 4.97 3.47
CA PHE A 156 9.34 6.32 3.38
C PHE A 156 8.24 6.41 2.32
N HIS A 157 7.17 7.15 2.63
CA HIS A 157 6.12 7.39 1.64
C HIS A 157 6.68 8.18 0.44
N PRO A 158 6.33 7.84 -0.81
CA PRO A 158 6.85 8.55 -1.98
C PRO A 158 6.66 10.07 -1.93
N SER A 159 5.55 10.57 -1.39
CA SER A 159 5.34 12.01 -1.21
C SER A 159 6.32 12.66 -0.23
N ALA A 160 6.83 11.93 0.77
CA ALA A 160 7.86 12.43 1.66
C ALA A 160 9.20 12.55 0.95
N LEU A 161 9.54 11.62 0.05
CA LEU A 161 10.76 11.63 -0.75
C LEU A 161 10.76 12.71 -1.85
N LEU A 162 9.58 13.14 -2.29
CA LEU A 162 9.45 14.29 -3.18
C LEU A 162 9.71 15.60 -2.45
N ARG A 163 9.29 15.71 -1.18
CA ARG A 163 9.53 16.90 -0.35
C ARG A 163 10.93 16.95 0.24
N ASP A 164 11.55 15.79 0.52
CA ASP A 164 12.84 15.64 1.16
C ASP A 164 13.69 14.62 0.39
N PRO A 165 14.39 15.07 -0.67
CA PRO A 165 15.20 14.18 -1.51
C PRO A 165 16.39 13.55 -0.78
N ASP A 166 16.84 14.11 0.34
CA ASP A 166 18.00 13.61 1.11
C ASP A 166 17.74 12.19 1.69
N LYS A 167 16.47 11.78 1.78
CA LYS A 167 16.08 10.43 2.21
C LYS A 167 16.11 9.37 1.09
N ARG A 168 16.34 9.76 -0.16
CA ARG A 168 16.34 8.83 -1.30
C ARG A 168 17.46 7.79 -1.24
N PRO A 169 18.73 8.12 -0.81
CA PRO A 169 19.78 7.11 -0.69
C PRO A 169 19.44 6.00 0.30
N GLU A 170 18.76 6.32 1.42
CA GLU A 170 18.31 5.31 2.39
C GLU A 170 17.21 4.44 1.79
N THR A 171 16.23 5.06 1.14
CA THR A 171 15.14 4.35 0.45
C THR A 171 15.66 3.43 -0.66
N PHE A 172 16.72 3.82 -1.35
CA PHE A 172 17.36 2.94 -2.34
C PHE A 172 17.96 1.67 -1.68
N ARG A 173 18.53 1.78 -0.48
CA ARG A 173 18.98 0.61 0.28
C ARG A 173 17.82 -0.30 0.68
N ASP A 174 16.70 0.30 1.08
CA ASP A 174 15.47 -0.45 1.41
C ASP A 174 14.92 -1.20 0.17
N LEU A 175 14.91 -0.56 -1.00
CA LEU A 175 14.53 -1.19 -2.28
C LEU A 175 15.44 -2.38 -2.61
N LYS A 176 16.74 -2.24 -2.43
CA LYS A 176 17.69 -3.36 -2.65
C LYS A 176 17.48 -4.50 -1.65
N SER A 177 17.10 -4.19 -0.41
CA SER A 177 16.70 -5.19 0.57
C SER A 177 15.42 -5.90 0.13
N LEU A 178 14.41 -5.15 -0.35
CA LEU A 178 13.17 -5.70 -0.90
C LEU A 178 13.44 -6.63 -2.09
N GLN A 179 14.29 -6.21 -3.05
CA GLN A 179 14.66 -7.03 -4.21
C GLN A 179 15.20 -8.41 -3.78
N LYS A 180 16.06 -8.46 -2.76
CA LYS A 180 16.59 -9.72 -2.21
C LYS A 180 15.49 -10.59 -1.60
N MET A 181 14.59 -9.99 -0.84
CA MET A 181 13.47 -10.71 -0.22
C MET A 181 12.51 -11.26 -1.28
N VAL A 182 12.24 -10.49 -2.33
CA VAL A 182 11.42 -10.98 -3.46
C VAL A 182 12.08 -12.20 -4.10
N ALA A 183 13.36 -12.12 -4.42
CA ALA A 183 14.09 -13.26 -5.01
C ALA A 183 14.10 -14.50 -4.11
N GLN A 184 14.08 -14.33 -2.80
CA GLN A 184 14.15 -15.44 -1.84
C GLN A 184 12.78 -16.05 -1.51
N TYR A 185 11.72 -15.25 -1.41
CA TYR A 185 10.43 -15.67 -0.84
C TYR A 185 9.24 -15.60 -1.79
N CYS A 186 9.39 -15.00 -2.97
CA CYS A 186 8.28 -14.66 -3.87
C CYS A 186 8.32 -15.44 -5.19
N PRO A 187 7.97 -16.73 -5.19
CA PRO A 187 8.07 -17.55 -6.39
C PRO A 187 7.10 -17.16 -7.51
N ASN A 188 6.00 -16.46 -7.18
CA ASN A 188 5.01 -16.01 -8.15
C ASN A 188 5.31 -14.59 -8.69
N THR A 189 6.35 -13.92 -8.16
CA THR A 189 6.73 -12.57 -8.59
C THR A 189 8.00 -12.64 -9.44
N THR A 190 7.84 -12.53 -10.75
CA THR A 190 8.98 -12.42 -11.68
C THR A 190 9.40 -10.96 -11.74
N LEU A 191 10.68 -10.70 -11.40
CA LEU A 191 11.26 -9.37 -11.57
C LEU A 191 11.46 -9.08 -13.05
N GLU A 192 11.11 -7.87 -13.48
CA GLU A 192 11.28 -7.40 -14.85
C GLU A 192 12.71 -6.86 -15.06
N ASP A 193 13.24 -6.99 -16.28
CA ASP A 193 14.56 -6.48 -16.68
C ASP A 193 14.59 -4.94 -16.82
#